data_b9618f7ea2f44911f0f1fc5d861c0b9a
#
_entry.id   b9618f7ea2f44911f0f1fc5d861c0b9a
#
_cell.length_a   1.000
_cell.length_b   1.000
_cell.length_c   1.000
_cell.angle_alpha   90.00
_cell.angle_beta   90.00
_cell.angle_gamma   90.00
#
_symmetry.space_group_name_H-M   'P 1'
#
loop_
_entity.id
_entity.type
_entity.pdbx_description
1 polymer ?
#
loop_
_entity_poly.entity_id
_entity_poly.type
_entity_poly.pdbx_seq_one_letter_code
_entity_poly.pdbx_strand_id
1 'polypeptide(L)'
;MPNALRHQPVPAAGLALWNLGFRPFYLLASIFSAFSVLAWAAQYSGWLPYAYLQGSLWHGHEMLFGYTIAVIAGFLLTAVRNWTGRATPEGAPLMALAVLWVAGRVLVLTPFGAAAAAVNAAFPVALAVAIGFPLMQARNTRNYFFIGLLLVLSALVLASHLALLGAIEVPPQLGLRLALDVVLFIMAVMGGRVIPMFTNNGVPGAGATRHLLVERLALGSVLALFLADLFDVQLAVMTAITLAAAIAHGARLALWRSWRTVGTPLVWILHAAYAWIVIHLALRALAAMGWLGGSYAIHALTVGAIGGLTLGMMTRTARGHTGRPLTADGFEFAMFALVQIAAAVRVFGGMAPSAFLASVQLSGLLWAAAFGLYAVRYWPVLTRSRLDGKPG
;
A
#
# COMPACT_ATOMS: atom_id res chain seq x y z
N MET A 1 7.62 -30.95 46.59
CA MET A 1 8.33 -31.21 45.35
C MET A 1 8.33 -29.90 44.53
N PRO A 2 9.47 -29.27 44.23
CA PRO A 2 9.50 -28.03 43.48
C PRO A 2 9.29 -28.28 42.01
N ASN A 3 8.37 -27.52 41.41
CA ASN A 3 8.09 -27.47 39.99
C ASN A 3 9.36 -27.11 39.20
N ALA A 4 9.90 -28.05 38.45
CA ALA A 4 10.92 -27.81 37.45
C ALA A 4 10.34 -26.91 36.36
N LEU A 5 10.68 -25.63 36.37
CA LEU A 5 10.51 -24.72 35.25
C LEU A 5 11.23 -25.35 34.06
N ARG A 6 10.48 -25.97 33.14
CA ARG A 6 11.00 -26.39 31.84
C ARG A 6 11.48 -25.15 31.14
N HIS A 7 12.79 -24.93 31.10
CA HIS A 7 13.41 -23.99 30.16
C HIS A 7 12.98 -24.39 28.75
N GLN A 8 12.05 -23.64 28.16
CA GLN A 8 11.79 -23.76 26.73
C GLN A 8 13.09 -23.32 26.02
N PRO A 9 13.58 -24.11 25.05
CA PRO A 9 14.77 -23.75 24.32
C PRO A 9 14.56 -22.39 23.66
N VAL A 10 15.46 -21.44 23.91
CA VAL A 10 15.54 -20.19 23.19
C VAL A 10 15.72 -20.55 21.71
N PRO A 11 14.84 -20.13 20.78
CA PRO A 11 14.99 -20.48 19.39
C PRO A 11 16.37 -20.04 18.91
N ALA A 12 17.07 -20.93 18.19
CA ALA A 12 18.37 -20.66 17.63
C ALA A 12 18.34 -19.29 16.90
N ALA A 13 19.38 -18.49 17.07
CA ALA A 13 19.56 -17.18 16.46
C ALA A 13 19.77 -17.32 14.94
N GLY A 14 18.72 -17.73 14.19
CA GLY A 14 18.71 -17.87 12.76
C GLY A 14 18.06 -16.67 12.08
N LEU A 15 18.47 -16.37 10.86
CA LEU A 15 17.87 -15.34 10.02
C LEU A 15 16.43 -15.77 9.65
N ALA A 16 15.42 -15.14 10.28
CA ALA A 16 14.01 -15.45 10.07
C ALA A 16 13.37 -14.70 8.91
N LEU A 17 14.16 -13.95 8.13
CA LEU A 17 13.67 -13.07 7.04
C LEU A 17 12.80 -13.82 6.02
N TRP A 18 13.10 -15.08 5.75
CA TRP A 18 12.45 -15.88 4.73
C TRP A 18 11.36 -16.82 5.25
N ASN A 19 10.95 -16.66 6.52
CA ASN A 19 9.95 -17.53 7.13
C ASN A 19 8.51 -17.17 6.78
N LEU A 20 8.24 -15.91 6.41
CA LEU A 20 6.89 -15.45 6.06
C LEU A 20 6.96 -14.17 5.22
N GLY A 21 6.04 -14.05 4.26
CA GLY A 21 6.09 -13.03 3.20
C GLY A 21 6.18 -11.58 3.67
N PHE A 22 5.57 -11.20 4.81
CA PHE A 22 5.65 -9.83 5.30
C PHE A 22 7.09 -9.41 5.63
N ARG A 23 7.94 -10.32 6.08
CA ARG A 23 9.30 -10.02 6.55
C ARG A 23 10.17 -9.40 5.46
N PRO A 24 10.47 -10.08 4.33
CA PRO A 24 11.28 -9.51 3.28
C PRO A 24 10.56 -8.36 2.57
N PHE A 25 9.28 -8.51 2.26
CA PHE A 25 8.59 -7.52 1.44
C PHE A 25 8.33 -6.18 2.15
N TYR A 26 8.09 -6.16 3.47
CA TYR A 26 7.97 -4.89 4.20
C TYR A 26 9.32 -4.19 4.35
N LEU A 27 10.40 -4.96 4.52
CA LEU A 27 11.73 -4.40 4.57
C LEU A 27 12.14 -3.82 3.20
N LEU A 28 11.97 -4.60 2.12
CA LEU A 28 12.23 -4.15 0.76
C LEU A 28 11.38 -2.94 0.39
N ALA A 29 10.08 -2.97 0.67
CA ALA A 29 9.18 -1.87 0.39
C ALA A 29 9.60 -0.59 1.13
N SER A 30 9.93 -0.66 2.41
CA SER A 30 10.29 0.52 3.20
C SER A 30 11.62 1.13 2.75
N ILE A 31 12.65 0.32 2.51
CA ILE A 31 13.95 0.79 2.02
C ILE A 31 13.78 1.39 0.61
N PHE A 32 13.13 0.67 -0.29
CA PHE A 32 12.92 1.12 -1.65
C PHE A 32 12.09 2.40 -1.73
N SER A 33 11.03 2.49 -0.97
CA SER A 33 10.14 3.66 -0.90
C SER A 33 10.89 4.92 -0.44
N ALA A 34 11.72 4.80 0.61
CA ALA A 34 12.53 5.92 1.06
C ALA A 34 13.55 6.37 0.01
N PHE A 35 14.25 5.41 -0.61
CA PHE A 35 15.26 5.70 -1.62
C PHE A 35 14.66 6.27 -2.92
N SER A 36 13.60 5.64 -3.45
CA SER A 36 13.01 6.03 -4.74
C SER A 36 12.38 7.43 -4.71
N VAL A 37 11.81 7.86 -3.58
CA VAL A 37 11.26 9.22 -3.45
C VAL A 37 12.38 10.26 -3.40
N LEU A 38 13.52 9.97 -2.74
CA LEU A 38 14.68 10.86 -2.76
C LEU A 38 15.31 10.93 -4.16
N ALA A 39 15.43 9.80 -4.86
CA ALA A 39 15.89 9.76 -6.25
C ALA A 39 14.96 10.55 -7.17
N TRP A 40 13.64 10.42 -6.99
CA TRP A 40 12.65 11.23 -7.70
C TRP A 40 12.81 12.73 -7.43
N ALA A 41 12.95 13.13 -6.16
CA ALA A 41 13.14 14.54 -5.82
C ALA A 41 14.42 15.11 -6.46
N ALA A 42 15.50 14.32 -6.50
CA ALA A 42 16.74 14.69 -7.17
C ALA A 42 16.58 14.79 -8.70
N GLN A 43 15.87 13.86 -9.34
CA GLN A 43 15.54 13.93 -10.78
C GLN A 43 14.67 15.15 -11.08
N TYR A 44 13.64 15.40 -10.28
CA TYR A 44 12.74 16.54 -10.45
C TYR A 44 13.46 17.88 -10.29
N SER A 45 14.50 17.92 -9.47
CA SER A 45 15.38 19.09 -9.27
C SER A 45 16.49 19.19 -10.34
N GLY A 46 16.55 18.27 -11.31
CA GLY A 46 17.55 18.26 -12.37
C GLY A 46 18.94 17.75 -11.95
N TRP A 47 19.07 17.13 -10.77
CA TRP A 47 20.35 16.62 -10.24
C TRP A 47 20.71 15.22 -10.75
N LEU A 48 19.71 14.43 -11.18
CA LEU A 48 19.93 13.09 -11.73
C LEU A 48 19.28 12.97 -13.12
N PRO A 49 19.92 12.27 -14.07
CA PRO A 49 19.35 12.00 -15.38
C PRO A 49 18.22 10.98 -15.31
N TYR A 50 17.42 10.93 -16.36
CA TYR A 50 16.39 9.91 -16.57
C TYR A 50 16.94 8.76 -17.41
N ALA A 51 16.40 7.55 -17.14
CA ALA A 51 16.64 6.34 -17.93
C ALA A 51 15.43 6.02 -18.84
N TYR A 52 15.06 4.75 -18.95
CA TYR A 52 13.94 4.27 -19.78
C TYR A 52 12.59 4.91 -19.42
N LEU A 53 12.21 4.87 -18.16
CA LEU A 53 11.04 5.59 -17.64
C LEU A 53 11.45 7.02 -17.25
N GLN A 54 10.70 8.02 -17.68
CA GLN A 54 11.06 9.42 -17.46
C GLN A 54 10.05 10.17 -16.61
N GLY A 55 10.54 11.11 -15.83
CA GLY A 55 9.75 12.10 -15.12
C GLY A 55 8.72 11.46 -14.16
N SER A 56 7.51 11.98 -14.18
CA SER A 56 6.42 11.52 -13.32
C SER A 56 5.98 10.08 -13.60
N LEU A 57 6.25 9.54 -14.81
CA LEU A 57 5.96 8.15 -15.12
C LEU A 57 6.84 7.19 -14.32
N TRP A 58 8.15 7.47 -14.22
CA TRP A 58 9.04 6.67 -13.37
C TRP A 58 8.60 6.70 -11.91
N HIS A 59 8.34 7.89 -11.38
CA HIS A 59 7.87 8.05 -10.01
C HIS A 59 6.56 7.28 -9.76
N GLY A 60 5.54 7.50 -10.59
CA GLY A 60 4.25 6.82 -10.46
C GLY A 60 4.38 5.30 -10.57
N HIS A 61 5.18 4.81 -11.53
CA HIS A 61 5.44 3.39 -11.72
C HIS A 61 6.11 2.77 -10.49
N GLU A 62 7.18 3.39 -9.99
CA GLU A 62 7.95 2.84 -8.89
C GLU A 62 7.22 2.92 -7.55
N MET A 63 6.41 3.96 -7.32
CA MET A 63 5.59 4.04 -6.12
C MET A 63 4.40 3.08 -6.15
N LEU A 64 3.88 2.75 -7.33
CA LEU A 64 2.73 1.85 -7.46
C LEU A 64 3.16 0.39 -7.65
N PHE A 65 3.93 0.09 -8.71
CA PHE A 65 4.38 -1.26 -9.05
C PHE A 65 5.72 -1.66 -8.41
N GLY A 66 6.39 -0.73 -7.76
CA GLY A 66 7.52 -1.00 -6.88
C GLY A 66 7.05 -1.13 -5.43
N TYR A 67 6.83 0.01 -4.78
CA TYR A 67 6.53 0.07 -3.36
C TYR A 67 5.18 -0.58 -2.98
N THR A 68 4.07 -0.10 -3.57
CA THR A 68 2.73 -0.52 -3.15
C THR A 68 2.49 -2.01 -3.38
N ILE A 69 2.92 -2.55 -4.53
CA ILE A 69 2.78 -3.98 -4.84
C ILE A 69 3.62 -4.86 -3.91
N ALA A 70 4.80 -4.40 -3.45
CA ALA A 70 5.61 -5.12 -2.48
C ALA A 70 4.89 -5.20 -1.12
N VAL A 71 4.26 -4.11 -0.67
CA VAL A 71 3.45 -4.14 0.56
C VAL A 71 2.26 -5.09 0.41
N ILE A 72 1.56 -5.05 -0.73
CA ILE A 72 0.47 -5.99 -1.04
C ILE A 72 0.97 -7.43 -1.02
N ALA A 73 2.15 -7.71 -1.59
CA ALA A 73 2.74 -9.05 -1.57
C ALA A 73 3.02 -9.54 -0.14
N GLY A 74 3.69 -8.74 0.67
CA GLY A 74 3.96 -9.07 2.07
C GLY A 74 2.67 -9.29 2.86
N PHE A 75 1.66 -8.46 2.64
CA PHE A 75 0.35 -8.59 3.27
C PHE A 75 -0.37 -9.86 2.82
N LEU A 76 -0.54 -10.09 1.52
CA LEU A 76 -1.30 -11.24 1.01
C LEU A 76 -0.65 -12.57 1.34
N LEU A 77 0.67 -12.72 1.18
CA LEU A 77 1.39 -13.93 1.56
C LEU A 77 1.23 -14.28 3.05
N THR A 78 1.06 -13.27 3.90
CA THR A 78 0.83 -13.46 5.34
C THR A 78 -0.64 -13.70 5.65
N ALA A 79 -1.53 -12.90 5.08
CA ALA A 79 -2.97 -12.99 5.34
C ALA A 79 -3.58 -14.29 4.81
N VAL A 80 -3.17 -14.75 3.63
CA VAL A 80 -3.67 -15.99 3.03
C VAL A 80 -3.29 -17.21 3.89
N ARG A 81 -2.07 -17.25 4.45
CA ARG A 81 -1.71 -18.28 5.43
C ARG A 81 -2.68 -18.32 6.61
N ASN A 82 -3.04 -17.16 7.15
CA ASN A 82 -3.98 -17.07 8.27
C ASN A 82 -5.42 -17.42 7.87
N TRP A 83 -5.87 -17.04 6.67
CA TRP A 83 -7.24 -17.28 6.21
C TRP A 83 -7.48 -18.74 5.82
N THR A 84 -6.44 -19.44 5.42
CA THR A 84 -6.53 -20.80 4.86
C THR A 84 -5.98 -21.88 5.79
N GLY A 85 -5.13 -21.51 6.77
CA GLY A 85 -4.34 -22.46 7.54
C GLY A 85 -3.32 -23.24 6.69
N ARG A 86 -3.07 -22.83 5.45
CA ARG A 86 -2.14 -23.46 4.51
C ARG A 86 -0.85 -22.67 4.39
N ALA A 87 0.26 -23.34 4.11
CA ALA A 87 1.53 -22.68 3.87
C ALA A 87 1.48 -21.77 2.63
N THR A 88 2.06 -20.59 2.74
CA THR A 88 2.42 -19.71 1.63
C THR A 88 3.92 -19.84 1.38
N PRO A 89 4.46 -19.35 0.24
CA PRO A 89 5.90 -19.45 -0.02
C PRO A 89 6.77 -18.95 1.13
N GLU A 90 7.75 -19.76 1.49
CA GLU A 90 8.80 -19.51 2.48
C GLU A 90 10.14 -20.04 1.97
N GLY A 91 11.27 -19.61 2.53
CA GLY A 91 12.60 -20.00 2.08
C GLY A 91 12.90 -19.63 0.63
N ALA A 92 13.41 -20.58 -0.17
CA ALA A 92 13.82 -20.36 -1.56
C ALA A 92 12.69 -19.84 -2.49
N PRO A 93 11.44 -20.34 -2.45
CA PRO A 93 10.35 -19.77 -3.24
C PRO A 93 10.03 -18.31 -2.89
N LEU A 94 10.12 -17.94 -1.61
CA LEU A 94 9.92 -16.55 -1.19
C LEU A 94 11.08 -15.66 -1.63
N MET A 95 12.32 -16.18 -1.59
CA MET A 95 13.50 -15.50 -2.14
C MET A 95 13.36 -15.26 -3.64
N ALA A 96 12.88 -16.25 -4.39
CA ALA A 96 12.66 -16.10 -5.84
C ALA A 96 11.65 -14.99 -6.16
N LEU A 97 10.56 -14.86 -5.40
CA LEU A 97 9.61 -13.74 -5.53
C LEU A 97 10.28 -12.40 -5.23
N ALA A 98 11.11 -12.32 -4.18
CA ALA A 98 11.82 -11.09 -3.85
C ALA A 98 12.85 -10.71 -4.94
N VAL A 99 13.59 -11.68 -5.47
CA VAL A 99 14.53 -11.47 -6.58
C VAL A 99 13.81 -11.00 -7.85
N LEU A 100 12.67 -11.61 -8.19
CA LEU A 100 11.84 -11.18 -9.33
C LEU A 100 11.39 -9.72 -9.17
N TRP A 101 10.97 -9.34 -7.97
CA TRP A 101 10.60 -7.96 -7.67
C TRP A 101 11.79 -7.01 -7.83
N VAL A 102 12.97 -7.34 -7.25
CA VAL A 102 14.19 -6.53 -7.36
C VAL A 102 14.62 -6.39 -8.82
N ALA A 103 14.57 -7.47 -9.60
CA ALA A 103 14.91 -7.46 -11.03
C ALA A 103 14.05 -6.43 -11.79
N GLY A 104 12.74 -6.31 -11.47
CA GLY A 104 11.89 -5.28 -12.04
C GLY A 104 12.36 -3.87 -11.71
N ARG A 105 12.85 -3.63 -10.48
CA ARG A 105 13.38 -2.30 -10.06
C ARG A 105 14.67 -1.94 -10.80
N VAL A 106 15.53 -2.94 -11.02
CA VAL A 106 16.78 -2.73 -11.76
C VAL A 106 16.50 -2.49 -13.25
N LEU A 107 15.63 -3.31 -13.86
CA LEU A 107 15.37 -3.23 -15.30
C LEU A 107 14.76 -1.91 -15.75
N VAL A 108 13.94 -1.25 -14.95
CA VAL A 108 13.38 0.08 -15.30
C VAL A 108 14.45 1.18 -15.34
N LEU A 109 15.62 0.96 -14.76
CA LEU A 109 16.77 1.85 -14.82
C LEU A 109 17.71 1.55 -16.00
N THR A 110 17.36 0.57 -16.84
CA THR A 110 18.17 0.15 -18.00
C THR A 110 17.45 0.48 -19.31
N PRO A 111 18.13 0.43 -20.47
CA PRO A 111 17.48 0.61 -21.76
C PRO A 111 16.65 -0.61 -22.23
N PHE A 112 16.61 -1.70 -21.47
CA PHE A 112 15.93 -2.95 -21.82
C PHE A 112 14.42 -2.92 -21.53
N GLY A 113 13.67 -2.02 -22.20
CA GLY A 113 12.26 -1.78 -21.94
C GLY A 113 11.36 -3.03 -22.06
N ALA A 114 11.61 -3.90 -23.05
CA ALA A 114 10.85 -5.14 -23.19
C ALA A 114 11.06 -6.12 -22.01
N ALA A 115 12.31 -6.24 -21.52
CA ALA A 115 12.62 -7.04 -20.34
C ALA A 115 11.98 -6.42 -19.08
N ALA A 116 12.03 -5.09 -18.95
CA ALA A 116 11.35 -4.38 -17.87
C ALA A 116 9.84 -4.66 -17.89
N ALA A 117 9.19 -4.60 -19.05
CA ALA A 117 7.77 -4.92 -19.23
C ALA A 117 7.45 -6.34 -18.76
N ALA A 118 8.19 -7.33 -19.27
CA ALA A 118 7.98 -8.73 -18.96
C ALA A 118 8.14 -9.03 -17.47
N VAL A 119 9.21 -8.55 -16.84
CA VAL A 119 9.51 -8.82 -15.42
C VAL A 119 8.53 -8.10 -14.49
N ASN A 120 8.17 -6.85 -14.79
CA ASN A 120 7.19 -6.12 -13.98
C ASN A 120 5.79 -6.75 -14.07
N ALA A 121 5.37 -7.26 -15.23
CA ALA A 121 4.13 -7.99 -15.39
C ALA A 121 4.17 -9.39 -14.75
N ALA A 122 5.32 -10.07 -14.78
CA ALA A 122 5.47 -11.39 -14.20
C ALA A 122 5.33 -11.40 -12.68
N PHE A 123 5.73 -10.35 -11.97
CA PHE A 123 5.69 -10.34 -10.51
C PHE A 123 4.25 -10.46 -9.93
N PRO A 124 3.24 -9.65 -10.35
CA PRO A 124 1.87 -9.83 -9.88
C PRO A 124 1.27 -11.19 -10.27
N VAL A 125 1.64 -11.76 -11.44
CA VAL A 125 1.22 -13.12 -11.83
C VAL A 125 1.82 -14.16 -10.89
N ALA A 126 3.12 -14.09 -10.62
CA ALA A 126 3.79 -15.01 -9.70
C ALA A 126 3.18 -14.92 -8.29
N LEU A 127 2.83 -13.73 -7.84
CA LEU A 127 2.14 -13.52 -6.58
C LEU A 127 0.72 -14.11 -6.61
N ALA A 128 -0.03 -13.94 -7.70
CA ALA A 128 -1.36 -14.52 -7.88
C ALA A 128 -1.33 -16.05 -7.81
N VAL A 129 -0.33 -16.68 -8.43
CA VAL A 129 -0.09 -18.13 -8.33
C VAL A 129 0.25 -18.53 -6.88
N ALA A 130 1.16 -17.79 -6.25
CA ALA A 130 1.63 -18.06 -4.89
C ALA A 130 0.49 -18.03 -3.84
N ILE A 131 -0.47 -17.13 -3.98
CA ILE A 131 -1.65 -17.08 -3.08
C ILE A 131 -2.81 -17.93 -3.58
N GLY A 132 -2.91 -18.15 -4.89
CA GLY A 132 -4.00 -18.91 -5.51
C GLY A 132 -4.01 -20.36 -5.07
N PHE A 133 -2.84 -20.99 -5.02
CA PHE A 133 -2.72 -22.39 -4.63
C PHE A 133 -3.29 -22.69 -3.22
N PRO A 134 -2.86 -22.01 -2.13
CA PRO A 134 -3.44 -22.24 -0.80
C PRO A 134 -4.92 -21.82 -0.71
N LEU A 135 -5.35 -20.78 -1.42
CA LEU A 135 -6.75 -20.37 -1.45
C LEU A 135 -7.63 -21.44 -2.09
N MET A 136 -7.21 -22.02 -3.21
CA MET A 136 -7.94 -23.10 -3.90
C MET A 136 -7.99 -24.38 -3.07
N GLN A 137 -6.86 -24.80 -2.47
CA GLN A 137 -6.80 -25.96 -1.59
C GLN A 137 -7.75 -25.83 -0.39
N ALA A 138 -7.86 -24.64 0.19
CA ALA A 138 -8.74 -24.37 1.32
C ALA A 138 -10.18 -24.06 0.89
N ARG A 139 -10.49 -24.02 -0.42
CA ARG A 139 -11.79 -23.60 -0.98
C ARG A 139 -12.26 -22.25 -0.42
N ASN A 140 -11.32 -21.32 -0.19
CA ASN A 140 -11.61 -20.00 0.39
C ASN A 140 -12.09 -19.02 -0.71
N THR A 141 -13.27 -19.29 -1.26
CA THR A 141 -13.87 -18.56 -2.37
C THR A 141 -14.05 -17.06 -2.08
N ARG A 142 -14.27 -16.70 -0.82
CA ARG A 142 -14.40 -15.32 -0.36
C ARG A 142 -13.20 -14.43 -0.74
N ASN A 143 -12.02 -15.02 -0.90
CA ASN A 143 -10.78 -14.29 -1.17
C ASN A 143 -10.20 -14.55 -2.57
N TYR A 144 -10.88 -15.30 -3.44
CA TYR A 144 -10.43 -15.54 -4.83
C TYR A 144 -10.31 -14.27 -5.66
N PHE A 145 -11.09 -13.23 -5.35
CA PHE A 145 -11.02 -11.96 -6.07
C PHE A 145 -9.64 -11.30 -6.01
N PHE A 146 -8.81 -11.57 -4.99
CA PHE A 146 -7.43 -11.07 -4.95
C PHE A 146 -6.57 -11.63 -6.09
N ILE A 147 -6.81 -12.88 -6.52
CA ILE A 147 -6.14 -13.46 -7.69
C ILE A 147 -6.48 -12.63 -8.92
N GLY A 148 -7.78 -12.35 -9.14
CA GLY A 148 -8.24 -11.51 -10.25
C GLY A 148 -7.64 -10.11 -10.22
N LEU A 149 -7.62 -9.43 -9.06
CA LEU A 149 -7.04 -8.10 -8.93
C LEU A 149 -5.53 -8.06 -9.23
N LEU A 150 -4.77 -9.08 -8.83
CA LEU A 150 -3.35 -9.19 -9.16
C LEU A 150 -3.12 -9.40 -10.65
N LEU A 151 -3.96 -10.19 -11.32
CA LEU A 151 -3.90 -10.38 -12.77
C LEU A 151 -4.27 -9.08 -13.52
N VAL A 152 -5.25 -8.31 -13.02
CA VAL A 152 -5.56 -6.97 -13.56
C VAL A 152 -4.38 -6.03 -13.36
N LEU A 153 -3.75 -5.99 -12.19
CA LEU A 153 -2.54 -5.18 -11.98
C LEU A 153 -1.40 -5.58 -12.91
N SER A 154 -1.22 -6.88 -13.18
CA SER A 154 -0.25 -7.37 -14.17
C SER A 154 -0.57 -6.87 -15.57
N ALA A 155 -1.82 -6.95 -16.01
CA ALA A 155 -2.23 -6.45 -17.32
C ALA A 155 -2.03 -4.93 -17.45
N LEU A 156 -2.34 -4.17 -16.40
CA LEU A 156 -2.20 -2.71 -16.39
C LEU A 156 -0.75 -2.24 -16.42
N VAL A 157 0.16 -2.90 -15.68
CA VAL A 157 1.59 -2.58 -15.76
C VAL A 157 2.15 -2.96 -17.13
N LEU A 158 1.75 -4.10 -17.68
CA LEU A 158 2.15 -4.51 -19.02
C LEU A 158 1.66 -3.49 -20.08
N ALA A 159 0.39 -3.08 -20.01
CA ALA A 159 -0.19 -2.08 -20.92
C ALA A 159 0.56 -0.75 -20.84
N SER A 160 0.95 -0.27 -19.64
CA SER A 160 1.76 0.95 -19.49
C SER A 160 3.12 0.82 -20.18
N HIS A 161 3.79 -0.32 -20.03
CA HIS A 161 5.07 -0.57 -20.71
C HIS A 161 4.91 -0.71 -22.23
N LEU A 162 3.89 -1.43 -22.72
CA LEU A 162 3.62 -1.59 -24.14
C LEU A 162 3.32 -0.23 -24.81
N ALA A 163 2.56 0.63 -24.13
CA ALA A 163 2.31 1.99 -24.60
C ALA A 163 3.61 2.82 -24.69
N LEU A 164 4.49 2.73 -23.68
CA LEU A 164 5.81 3.38 -23.69
C LEU A 164 6.73 2.87 -24.80
N LEU A 165 6.60 1.60 -25.17
CA LEU A 165 7.35 0.98 -26.26
C LEU A 165 6.73 1.22 -27.64
N GLY A 166 5.58 1.93 -27.71
CA GLY A 166 4.86 2.18 -28.98
C GLY A 166 4.16 0.96 -29.57
N ALA A 167 3.98 -0.10 -28.77
CA ALA A 167 3.33 -1.33 -29.20
C ALA A 167 1.78 -1.23 -29.18
N ILE A 168 1.23 -0.31 -28.42
CA ILE A 168 -0.21 0.00 -28.36
C ILE A 168 -0.44 1.51 -28.28
N GLU A 169 -1.53 1.98 -28.89
CA GLU A 169 -1.88 3.40 -28.99
C GLU A 169 -2.80 3.84 -27.85
N VAL A 170 -2.27 3.80 -26.61
CA VAL A 170 -2.96 4.33 -25.43
C VAL A 170 -1.98 5.18 -24.59
N PRO A 171 -2.48 6.19 -23.85
CA PRO A 171 -1.60 6.95 -22.96
C PRO A 171 -0.97 6.04 -21.90
N PRO A 172 0.37 6.06 -21.71
CA PRO A 172 1.02 5.23 -20.69
C PRO A 172 0.50 5.47 -19.27
N GLN A 173 -0.01 6.67 -18.98
CA GLN A 173 -0.60 7.06 -17.70
C GLN A 173 -1.93 6.34 -17.41
N LEU A 174 -2.64 5.85 -18.43
CA LEU A 174 -3.92 5.15 -18.26
C LEU A 174 -3.76 3.91 -17.38
N GLY A 175 -2.74 3.09 -17.65
CA GLY A 175 -2.47 1.91 -16.83
C GLY A 175 -2.14 2.24 -15.37
N LEU A 176 -1.41 3.33 -15.12
CA LEU A 176 -1.14 3.81 -13.75
C LEU A 176 -2.41 4.28 -13.04
N ARG A 177 -3.27 5.03 -13.74
CA ARG A 177 -4.55 5.53 -13.19
C ARG A 177 -5.47 4.39 -12.81
N LEU A 178 -5.70 3.45 -13.72
CA LEU A 178 -6.52 2.26 -13.47
C LEU A 178 -5.95 1.37 -12.36
N ALA A 179 -4.63 1.23 -12.28
CA ALA A 179 -3.99 0.49 -11.21
C ALA A 179 -4.15 1.17 -9.83
N LEU A 180 -4.20 2.50 -9.77
CA LEU A 180 -4.54 3.23 -8.55
C LEU A 180 -5.98 2.94 -8.11
N ASP A 181 -6.95 2.85 -9.02
CA ASP A 181 -8.33 2.48 -8.69
C ASP A 181 -8.43 1.03 -8.17
N VAL A 182 -7.65 0.10 -8.76
CA VAL A 182 -7.55 -1.27 -8.24
C VAL A 182 -6.98 -1.28 -6.81
N VAL A 183 -5.92 -0.51 -6.55
CA VAL A 183 -5.34 -0.38 -5.20
C VAL A 183 -6.33 0.27 -4.24
N LEU A 184 -7.06 1.31 -4.67
CA LEU A 184 -8.13 1.93 -3.89
C LEU A 184 -9.21 0.90 -3.53
N PHE A 185 -9.60 0.04 -4.48
CA PHE A 185 -10.56 -1.04 -4.22
C PHE A 185 -10.02 -2.04 -3.19
N ILE A 186 -8.77 -2.47 -3.30
CA ILE A 186 -8.11 -3.34 -2.29
C ILE A 186 -8.15 -2.68 -0.91
N MET A 187 -7.78 -1.40 -0.81
CA MET A 187 -7.80 -0.65 0.45
C MET A 187 -9.22 -0.49 1.00
N ALA A 188 -10.21 -0.23 0.15
CA ALA A 188 -11.61 -0.11 0.54
C ALA A 188 -12.16 -1.43 1.10
N VAL A 189 -11.86 -2.57 0.44
CA VAL A 189 -12.25 -3.90 0.92
C VAL A 189 -11.55 -4.24 2.22
N MET A 190 -10.23 -4.08 2.28
CA MET A 190 -9.46 -4.45 3.47
C MET A 190 -9.69 -3.50 4.63
N GLY A 191 -9.77 -2.19 4.39
CA GLY A 191 -10.11 -1.20 5.40
C GLY A 191 -11.45 -1.50 6.08
N GLY A 192 -12.48 -1.82 5.29
CA GLY A 192 -13.79 -2.21 5.82
C GLY A 192 -13.78 -3.51 6.63
N ARG A 193 -12.83 -4.42 6.36
CA ARG A 193 -12.68 -5.66 7.14
C ARG A 193 -11.92 -5.44 8.45
N VAL A 194 -10.80 -4.69 8.40
CA VAL A 194 -9.82 -4.68 9.48
C VAL A 194 -9.91 -3.46 10.38
N ILE A 195 -10.26 -2.25 9.85
CA ILE A 195 -10.24 -1.03 10.67
C ILE A 195 -11.27 -1.08 11.80
N PRO A 196 -12.59 -1.39 11.57
CA PRO A 196 -13.54 -1.46 12.66
C PRO A 196 -13.22 -2.57 13.67
N MET A 197 -12.69 -3.71 13.20
CA MET A 197 -12.24 -4.80 14.08
C MET A 197 -11.07 -4.36 14.96
N PHE A 198 -10.06 -3.69 14.38
CA PHE A 198 -8.91 -3.21 15.16
C PHE A 198 -9.28 -2.06 16.09
N THR A 199 -10.26 -1.25 15.73
CA THR A 199 -10.80 -0.20 16.59
C THR A 199 -11.45 -0.81 17.83
N ASN A 200 -12.34 -1.78 17.67
CA ASN A 200 -13.02 -2.41 18.80
C ASN A 200 -12.07 -3.23 19.68
N ASN A 201 -11.04 -3.87 19.09
CA ASN A 201 -10.05 -4.65 19.82
C ASN A 201 -8.99 -3.78 20.52
N GLY A 202 -8.68 -2.61 19.96
CA GLY A 202 -7.61 -1.74 20.47
C GLY A 202 -8.09 -0.58 21.35
N VAL A 203 -9.38 -0.23 21.28
CA VAL A 203 -9.96 0.89 22.02
C VAL A 203 -11.21 0.40 22.75
N PRO A 204 -11.13 0.14 24.07
CA PRO A 204 -12.27 -0.32 24.85
C PRO A 204 -13.47 0.61 24.72
N GLY A 205 -14.64 0.04 24.44
CA GLY A 205 -15.89 0.80 24.29
C GLY A 205 -15.99 1.69 23.05
N ALA A 206 -15.11 1.53 22.06
CA ALA A 206 -15.14 2.34 20.84
C ALA A 206 -16.48 2.25 20.09
N GLY A 207 -17.05 1.05 19.99
CA GLY A 207 -18.35 0.82 19.36
C GLY A 207 -18.34 1.10 17.86
N ALA A 208 -17.23 0.77 17.18
CA ALA A 208 -17.15 0.84 15.72
C ALA A 208 -18.12 -0.17 15.08
N THR A 209 -18.96 0.31 14.15
CA THR A 209 -20.00 -0.49 13.50
C THR A 209 -19.85 -0.48 11.98
N ARG A 210 -20.61 -1.34 11.32
CA ARG A 210 -20.69 -1.44 9.86
C ARG A 210 -22.15 -1.47 9.45
N HIS A 211 -22.48 -0.76 8.39
CA HIS A 211 -23.83 -0.76 7.83
C HIS A 211 -23.77 -1.31 6.39
N LEU A 212 -24.57 -2.33 6.08
CA LEU A 212 -24.49 -3.06 4.82
C LEU A 212 -24.64 -2.18 3.58
N LEU A 213 -25.58 -1.24 3.59
CA LEU A 213 -25.78 -0.31 2.47
C LEU A 213 -24.55 0.59 2.26
N VAL A 214 -23.99 1.14 3.35
CA VAL A 214 -22.79 2.00 3.28
C VAL A 214 -21.60 1.21 2.75
N GLU A 215 -21.43 -0.06 3.18
CA GLU A 215 -20.38 -0.94 2.66
C GLU A 215 -20.56 -1.19 1.14
N ARG A 216 -21.80 -1.48 0.69
CA ARG A 216 -22.09 -1.71 -0.73
C ARG A 216 -21.88 -0.45 -1.57
N LEU A 217 -22.31 0.70 -1.09
CA LEU A 217 -22.13 1.98 -1.79
C LEU A 217 -20.65 2.34 -1.87
N ALA A 218 -19.88 2.19 -0.79
CA ALA A 218 -18.45 2.49 -0.79
C ALA A 218 -17.67 1.60 -1.77
N LEU A 219 -17.93 0.29 -1.80
CA LEU A 219 -17.25 -0.61 -2.71
C LEU A 219 -17.73 -0.47 -4.16
N GLY A 220 -19.04 -0.32 -4.35
CA GLY A 220 -19.66 -0.14 -5.66
C GLY A 220 -19.23 1.15 -6.34
N SER A 221 -19.08 2.24 -5.59
CA SER A 221 -18.61 3.53 -6.12
C SER A 221 -17.15 3.48 -6.59
N VAL A 222 -16.27 2.76 -5.87
CA VAL A 222 -14.88 2.58 -6.34
C VAL A 222 -14.83 1.73 -7.61
N LEU A 223 -15.68 0.70 -7.72
CA LEU A 223 -15.78 -0.08 -8.94
C LEU A 223 -16.33 0.76 -10.12
N ALA A 224 -17.30 1.63 -9.83
CA ALA A 224 -17.82 2.58 -10.81
C ALA A 224 -16.74 3.59 -11.25
N LEU A 225 -15.85 4.03 -10.36
CA LEU A 225 -14.70 4.88 -10.71
C LEU A 225 -13.74 4.19 -11.66
N PHE A 226 -13.39 2.93 -11.40
CA PHE A 226 -12.54 2.16 -12.31
C PHE A 226 -13.14 2.06 -13.72
N LEU A 227 -14.45 1.79 -13.80
CA LEU A 227 -15.15 1.73 -15.11
C LEU A 227 -15.23 3.12 -15.76
N ALA A 228 -15.46 4.17 -14.97
CA ALA A 228 -15.52 5.54 -15.46
C ALA A 228 -14.18 6.00 -16.05
N ASP A 229 -13.04 5.64 -15.40
CA ASP A 229 -11.71 5.90 -15.94
C ASP A 229 -11.36 5.04 -17.16
N LEU A 230 -11.81 3.78 -17.17
CA LEU A 230 -11.57 2.87 -18.29
C LEU A 230 -12.29 3.33 -19.57
N PHE A 231 -13.52 3.83 -19.44
CA PHE A 231 -14.35 4.26 -20.56
C PHE A 231 -14.32 5.77 -20.83
N ASP A 232 -13.47 6.50 -20.09
CA ASP A 232 -13.32 7.96 -20.22
C ASP A 232 -14.66 8.73 -20.25
N VAL A 233 -15.50 8.49 -19.23
CA VAL A 233 -16.85 9.05 -19.15
C VAL A 233 -16.83 10.57 -19.04
N GLN A 234 -17.96 11.22 -19.37
CA GLN A 234 -18.13 12.66 -19.26
C GLN A 234 -17.83 13.17 -17.84
N LEU A 235 -17.24 14.38 -17.75
CA LEU A 235 -16.83 14.99 -16.49
C LEU A 235 -17.96 15.12 -15.46
N ALA A 236 -19.20 15.38 -15.89
CA ALA A 236 -20.35 15.43 -15.00
C ALA A 236 -20.64 14.08 -14.33
N VAL A 237 -20.53 12.98 -15.07
CA VAL A 237 -20.71 11.61 -14.57
C VAL A 237 -19.57 11.27 -13.60
N MET A 238 -18.31 11.59 -13.95
CA MET A 238 -17.16 11.42 -13.09
C MET A 238 -17.32 12.19 -11.77
N THR A 239 -17.77 13.45 -11.82
CA THR A 239 -18.04 14.27 -10.64
C THR A 239 -19.11 13.63 -9.75
N ALA A 240 -20.21 13.16 -10.31
CA ALA A 240 -21.28 12.53 -9.55
C ALA A 240 -20.80 11.25 -8.84
N ILE A 241 -20.04 10.39 -9.55
CA ILE A 241 -19.50 9.14 -8.98
C ILE A 241 -18.52 9.45 -7.86
N THR A 242 -17.59 10.41 -8.04
CA THR A 242 -16.57 10.75 -7.04
C THR A 242 -17.19 11.38 -5.80
N LEU A 243 -18.22 12.24 -5.93
CA LEU A 243 -18.94 12.80 -4.79
C LEU A 243 -19.72 11.72 -4.02
N ALA A 244 -20.43 10.84 -4.74
CA ALA A 244 -21.13 9.71 -4.10
C ALA A 244 -20.14 8.80 -3.34
N ALA A 245 -18.97 8.52 -3.93
CA ALA A 245 -17.91 7.77 -3.30
C ALA A 245 -17.38 8.48 -2.05
N ALA A 246 -17.12 9.80 -2.12
CA ALA A 246 -16.64 10.58 -0.97
C ALA A 246 -17.63 10.52 0.21
N ILE A 247 -18.92 10.66 -0.08
CA ILE A 247 -20.00 10.57 0.94
C ILE A 247 -20.05 9.16 1.55
N ALA A 248 -20.01 8.11 0.73
CA ALA A 248 -20.08 6.74 1.20
C ALA A 248 -18.85 6.36 2.08
N HIS A 249 -17.64 6.75 1.66
CA HIS A 249 -16.42 6.53 2.45
C HIS A 249 -16.36 7.40 3.71
N GLY A 250 -16.88 8.63 3.67
CA GLY A 250 -17.06 9.49 4.84
C GLY A 250 -18.01 8.88 5.86
N ALA A 251 -19.14 8.35 5.40
CA ALA A 251 -20.10 7.65 6.26
C ALA A 251 -19.49 6.40 6.92
N ARG A 252 -18.67 5.62 6.18
CA ARG A 252 -17.91 4.50 6.76
C ARG A 252 -17.02 4.97 7.91
N LEU A 253 -16.22 6.02 7.65
CA LEU A 253 -15.29 6.56 8.64
C LEU A 253 -16.01 7.04 9.91
N ALA A 254 -17.18 7.67 9.75
CA ALA A 254 -18.04 8.07 10.87
C ALA A 254 -18.57 6.86 11.66
N LEU A 255 -19.06 5.82 10.98
CA LEU A 255 -19.50 4.57 11.61
C LEU A 255 -18.39 3.85 12.38
N TRP A 256 -17.15 4.00 11.98
CA TRP A 256 -15.98 3.40 12.66
C TRP A 256 -15.51 4.19 13.88
N ARG A 257 -16.17 5.32 14.22
CA ARG A 257 -15.89 6.11 15.42
C ARG A 257 -14.45 6.60 15.52
N SER A 258 -13.91 7.15 14.41
CA SER A 258 -12.51 7.60 14.29
C SER A 258 -12.04 8.50 15.44
N TRP A 259 -12.91 9.40 15.94
CA TRP A 259 -12.61 10.33 17.04
C TRP A 259 -12.29 9.65 18.38
N ARG A 260 -12.67 8.38 18.55
CA ARG A 260 -12.37 7.62 19.79
C ARG A 260 -10.99 6.99 19.80
N THR A 261 -10.26 7.08 18.70
CA THR A 261 -8.99 6.35 18.50
C THR A 261 -7.74 7.18 18.79
N VAL A 262 -7.87 8.48 19.05
CA VAL A 262 -6.76 9.46 19.15
C VAL A 262 -5.67 9.04 20.15
N GLY A 263 -6.04 8.40 21.27
CA GLY A 263 -5.09 7.90 22.28
C GLY A 263 -4.38 6.60 21.92
N THR A 264 -4.69 5.97 20.75
CA THR A 264 -4.14 4.66 20.38
C THR A 264 -3.46 4.73 18.99
N PRO A 265 -2.14 5.03 18.93
CA PRO A 265 -1.43 5.33 17.68
C PRO A 265 -1.58 4.25 16.60
N LEU A 266 -1.51 2.96 16.95
CA LEU A 266 -1.70 1.85 16.01
C LEU A 266 -3.11 1.74 15.44
N VAL A 267 -4.07 2.49 15.97
CA VAL A 267 -5.45 2.52 15.48
C VAL A 267 -5.74 3.85 14.79
N TRP A 268 -5.39 5.01 15.40
CA TRP A 268 -5.69 6.30 14.78
C TRP A 268 -5.02 6.48 13.42
N ILE A 269 -3.80 5.93 13.22
CA ILE A 269 -3.14 6.03 11.91
C ILE A 269 -3.98 5.41 10.78
N LEU A 270 -4.69 4.31 11.04
CA LEU A 270 -5.54 3.67 10.04
C LEU A 270 -6.76 4.55 9.71
N HIS A 271 -7.32 5.23 10.69
CA HIS A 271 -8.43 6.16 10.48
C HIS A 271 -7.98 7.44 9.78
N ALA A 272 -6.87 8.03 10.21
CA ALA A 272 -6.29 9.22 9.57
C ALA A 272 -5.91 8.94 8.11
N ALA A 273 -5.29 7.80 7.85
CA ALA A 273 -4.96 7.40 6.49
C ALA A 273 -6.20 7.10 5.65
N TYR A 274 -7.24 6.49 6.23
CA TYR A 274 -8.50 6.27 5.52
C TYR A 274 -9.24 7.57 5.21
N ALA A 275 -9.11 8.60 6.05
CA ALA A 275 -9.67 9.92 5.79
C ALA A 275 -9.10 10.54 4.50
N TRP A 276 -7.85 10.23 4.14
CA TRP A 276 -7.27 10.66 2.88
C TRP A 276 -7.93 10.03 1.65
N ILE A 277 -8.63 8.89 1.77
CA ILE A 277 -9.49 8.36 0.70
C ILE A 277 -10.66 9.32 0.46
N VAL A 278 -11.29 9.80 1.52
CA VAL A 278 -12.39 10.77 1.43
C VAL A 278 -11.89 12.08 0.80
N ILE A 279 -10.74 12.57 1.25
CA ILE A 279 -10.10 13.79 0.71
C ILE A 279 -9.73 13.59 -0.77
N HIS A 280 -9.14 12.44 -1.14
CA HIS A 280 -8.86 12.10 -2.53
C HIS A 280 -10.11 12.19 -3.41
N LEU A 281 -11.20 11.56 -3.00
CA LEU A 281 -12.44 11.51 -3.77
C LEU A 281 -13.06 12.91 -3.91
N ALA A 282 -13.04 13.72 -2.85
CA ALA A 282 -13.49 15.11 -2.89
C ALA A 282 -12.62 15.96 -3.83
N LEU A 283 -11.29 15.87 -3.71
CA LEU A 283 -10.36 16.59 -4.59
C LEU A 283 -10.47 16.14 -6.05
N ARG A 284 -10.77 14.85 -6.29
CA ARG A 284 -11.01 14.32 -7.62
C ARG A 284 -12.28 14.88 -8.25
N ALA A 285 -13.35 15.08 -7.45
CA ALA A 285 -14.56 15.76 -7.90
C ALA A 285 -14.25 17.22 -8.27
N LEU A 286 -13.49 17.95 -7.43
CA LEU A 286 -13.08 19.33 -7.73
C LEU A 286 -12.20 19.40 -8.99
N ALA A 287 -11.32 18.43 -9.20
CA ALA A 287 -10.50 18.33 -10.40
C ALA A 287 -11.36 18.07 -11.66
N ALA A 288 -12.37 17.21 -11.57
CA ALA A 288 -13.32 16.97 -12.67
C ALA A 288 -14.15 18.22 -13.01
N MET A 289 -14.42 19.10 -12.03
CA MET A 289 -15.06 20.41 -12.26
C MET A 289 -14.09 21.48 -12.80
N GLY A 290 -12.81 21.15 -12.97
CA GLY A 290 -11.77 22.09 -13.43
C GLY A 290 -11.29 23.11 -12.38
N TRP A 291 -11.65 22.94 -11.09
CA TRP A 291 -11.27 23.87 -10.03
C TRP A 291 -9.86 23.65 -9.49
N LEU A 292 -9.33 22.42 -9.62
CA LEU A 292 -8.02 22.02 -9.14
C LEU A 292 -7.31 21.10 -10.15
N GLY A 293 -5.97 21.03 -10.07
CA GLY A 293 -5.20 20.04 -10.82
C GLY A 293 -5.36 18.62 -10.25
N GLY A 294 -5.49 17.60 -11.10
CA GLY A 294 -5.67 16.21 -10.69
C GLY A 294 -4.54 15.64 -9.80
N SER A 295 -3.36 16.24 -9.85
CA SER A 295 -2.21 15.83 -9.05
C SER A 295 -2.48 15.88 -7.54
N TYR A 296 -3.27 16.83 -7.05
CA TYR A 296 -3.61 16.93 -5.62
C TYR A 296 -4.44 15.73 -5.15
N ALA A 297 -5.43 15.35 -5.94
CA ALA A 297 -6.24 14.15 -5.67
C ALA A 297 -5.38 12.88 -5.66
N ILE A 298 -4.49 12.71 -6.65
CA ILE A 298 -3.58 11.55 -6.73
C ILE A 298 -2.70 11.48 -5.48
N HIS A 299 -2.12 12.61 -5.04
CA HIS A 299 -1.22 12.58 -3.88
C HIS A 299 -1.97 12.44 -2.54
N ALA A 300 -3.22 12.87 -2.43
CA ALA A 300 -4.06 12.54 -1.29
C ALA A 300 -4.25 11.02 -1.16
N LEU A 301 -4.48 10.31 -2.28
CA LEU A 301 -4.57 8.86 -2.28
C LEU A 301 -3.22 8.21 -2.00
N THR A 302 -2.16 8.61 -2.72
CA THR A 302 -0.88 7.89 -2.72
C THR A 302 -0.06 8.18 -1.48
N VAL A 303 0.15 9.45 -1.12
CA VAL A 303 0.92 9.82 0.08
C VAL A 303 0.08 9.66 1.34
N GLY A 304 -1.15 10.15 1.33
CA GLY A 304 -2.00 10.14 2.50
C GLY A 304 -2.57 8.75 2.82
N ALA A 305 -3.35 8.19 1.90
CA ALA A 305 -4.04 6.93 2.15
C ALA A 305 -3.11 5.73 2.01
N ILE A 306 -2.45 5.52 0.87
CA ILE A 306 -1.56 4.37 0.67
C ILE A 306 -0.41 4.43 1.68
N GLY A 307 0.29 5.58 1.79
CA GLY A 307 1.41 5.71 2.71
C GLY A 307 1.02 5.44 4.16
N GLY A 308 -0.04 6.08 4.64
CA GLY A 308 -0.48 5.93 6.04
C GLY A 308 -1.05 4.55 6.36
N LEU A 309 -1.92 3.98 5.49
CA LEU A 309 -2.49 2.65 5.70
C LEU A 309 -1.42 1.55 5.65
N THR A 310 -0.50 1.64 4.68
CA THR A 310 0.58 0.65 4.57
C THR A 310 1.52 0.72 5.76
N LEU A 311 1.96 1.91 6.17
CA LEU A 311 2.85 2.06 7.32
C LEU A 311 2.19 1.57 8.61
N GLY A 312 0.92 1.92 8.86
CA GLY A 312 0.14 1.43 10.00
C GLY A 312 -0.04 -0.09 9.98
N MET A 313 -0.39 -0.68 8.83
CA MET A 313 -0.56 -2.13 8.68
C MET A 313 0.75 -2.89 8.78
N MET A 314 1.82 -2.41 8.15
CA MET A 314 3.16 -3.01 8.24
C MET A 314 3.65 -3.06 9.68
N THR A 315 3.48 -1.95 10.42
CA THR A 315 3.83 -1.87 11.85
C THR A 315 3.03 -2.88 12.67
N ARG A 316 1.72 -2.89 12.51
CA ARG A 316 0.82 -3.78 13.25
C ARG A 316 1.07 -5.26 12.92
N THR A 317 1.22 -5.59 11.65
CA THR A 317 1.51 -6.96 11.19
C THR A 317 2.87 -7.43 11.72
N ALA A 318 3.91 -6.61 11.59
CA ALA A 318 5.25 -6.94 12.07
C ALA A 318 5.25 -7.25 13.58
N ARG A 319 4.60 -6.41 14.40
CA ARG A 319 4.52 -6.63 15.86
C ARG A 319 3.71 -7.89 16.18
N GLY A 320 2.51 -8.03 15.63
CA GLY A 320 1.61 -9.16 15.92
C GLY A 320 2.18 -10.52 15.50
N HIS A 321 2.77 -10.60 14.30
CA HIS A 321 3.34 -11.85 13.78
C HIS A 321 4.72 -12.18 14.31
N THR A 322 5.32 -11.33 15.13
CA THR A 322 6.62 -11.59 15.78
C THR A 322 6.50 -11.73 17.30
N GLY A 323 5.27 -11.86 17.82
CA GLY A 323 5.01 -12.04 19.25
C GLY A 323 5.25 -10.81 20.11
N ARG A 324 5.19 -9.61 19.51
CA ARG A 324 5.38 -8.32 20.21
C ARG A 324 4.04 -7.71 20.61
N PRO A 325 3.97 -6.97 21.72
CA PRO A 325 2.75 -6.24 22.11
C PRO A 325 2.29 -5.28 21.02
N LEU A 326 0.98 -5.16 20.82
CA LEU A 326 0.38 -4.21 19.86
C LEU A 326 0.26 -2.81 20.49
N THR A 327 1.40 -2.27 20.94
CA THR A 327 1.56 -0.93 21.47
C THR A 327 2.48 -0.12 20.57
N ALA A 328 2.33 1.19 20.54
CA ALA A 328 3.24 2.11 19.85
C ALA A 328 4.05 2.89 20.88
N ASP A 329 5.30 3.15 20.56
CA ASP A 329 6.17 4.07 21.29
C ASP A 329 6.40 5.37 20.50
N GLY A 330 7.36 6.17 20.92
CA GLY A 330 7.68 7.45 20.25
C GLY A 330 8.16 7.28 18.81
N PHE A 331 8.78 6.15 18.45
CA PHE A 331 9.22 5.89 17.08
C PHE A 331 8.04 5.64 16.14
N GLU A 332 7.10 4.78 16.54
CA GLU A 332 5.90 4.54 15.74
C GLU A 332 5.07 5.82 15.60
N PHE A 333 4.93 6.60 16.68
CA PHE A 333 4.23 7.87 16.61
C PHE A 333 4.92 8.83 15.62
N ALA A 334 6.26 8.96 15.69
CA ALA A 334 7.01 9.82 14.77
C ALA A 334 6.84 9.39 13.31
N MET A 335 6.96 8.09 13.00
CA MET A 335 6.74 7.57 11.65
C MET A 335 5.34 7.92 11.12
N PHE A 336 4.31 7.76 11.95
CA PHE A 336 2.92 8.06 11.59
C PHE A 336 2.69 9.57 11.40
N ALA A 337 3.25 10.39 12.28
CA ALA A 337 3.17 11.84 12.13
C ALA A 337 3.88 12.34 10.86
N LEU A 338 5.09 11.84 10.59
CA LEU A 338 5.88 12.21 9.42
C LEU A 338 5.13 11.91 8.10
N VAL A 339 4.52 10.73 7.96
CA VAL A 339 3.78 10.39 6.73
C VAL A 339 2.52 11.24 6.58
N GLN A 340 1.81 11.58 7.68
CA GLN A 340 0.63 12.45 7.63
C GLN A 340 1.00 13.89 7.29
N ILE A 341 2.09 14.40 7.85
CA ILE A 341 2.62 15.74 7.52
C ILE A 341 3.10 15.76 6.06
N ALA A 342 3.79 14.70 5.60
CA ALA A 342 4.20 14.57 4.20
C ALA A 342 3.00 14.70 3.24
N ALA A 343 1.88 14.03 3.56
CA ALA A 343 0.65 14.11 2.79
C ALA A 343 0.06 15.53 2.79
N ALA A 344 -0.03 16.17 3.95
CA ALA A 344 -0.55 17.52 4.08
C ALA A 344 0.31 18.54 3.30
N VAL A 345 1.63 18.45 3.43
CA VAL A 345 2.58 19.30 2.69
C VAL A 345 2.45 19.07 1.18
N ARG A 346 2.35 17.81 0.73
CA ARG A 346 2.29 17.50 -0.71
C ARG A 346 0.98 17.94 -1.34
N VAL A 347 -0.13 17.80 -0.65
CA VAL A 347 -1.46 18.13 -1.16
C VAL A 347 -1.72 19.63 -1.04
N PHE A 348 -1.62 20.19 0.16
CA PHE A 348 -2.03 21.57 0.43
C PHE A 348 -0.90 22.59 0.21
N GLY A 349 0.35 22.25 0.55
CA GLY A 349 1.49 23.15 0.29
C GLY A 349 1.77 23.34 -1.19
N GLY A 350 1.48 22.33 -2.02
CA GLY A 350 1.62 22.43 -3.47
C GLY A 350 0.57 23.29 -4.17
N MET A 351 -0.51 23.69 -3.49
CA MET A 351 -1.56 24.55 -4.08
C MET A 351 -1.09 25.98 -4.29
N ALA A 352 -0.07 26.44 -3.57
CA ALA A 352 0.59 27.72 -3.82
C ALA A 352 1.69 27.53 -4.89
N PRO A 353 1.60 28.16 -6.08
CA PRO A 353 2.56 27.94 -7.16
C PRO A 353 4.02 28.24 -6.75
N SER A 354 4.26 29.27 -5.95
CA SER A 354 5.59 29.63 -5.44
C SER A 354 6.18 28.59 -4.46
N ALA A 355 5.34 27.81 -3.78
CA ALA A 355 5.76 26.80 -2.82
C ALA A 355 5.78 25.36 -3.42
N PHE A 356 5.41 25.19 -4.69
CA PHE A 356 5.23 23.87 -5.29
C PHE A 356 6.49 22.99 -5.20
N LEU A 357 7.66 23.50 -5.66
CA LEU A 357 8.90 22.73 -5.62
C LEU A 357 9.33 22.42 -4.18
N ALA A 358 9.25 23.40 -3.28
CA ALA A 358 9.55 23.20 -1.87
C ALA A 358 8.63 22.16 -1.24
N SER A 359 7.34 22.14 -1.60
CA SER A 359 6.39 21.12 -1.12
C SER A 359 6.73 19.71 -1.60
N VAL A 360 7.19 19.55 -2.85
CA VAL A 360 7.65 18.27 -3.39
C VAL A 360 8.87 17.78 -2.62
N GLN A 361 9.88 18.64 -2.44
CA GLN A 361 11.12 18.29 -1.75
C GLN A 361 10.86 17.96 -0.26
N LEU A 362 10.15 18.83 0.46
CA LEU A 362 9.86 18.62 1.88
C LEU A 362 9.00 17.37 2.12
N SER A 363 7.95 17.17 1.32
CA SER A 363 7.13 15.96 1.40
C SER A 363 7.95 14.70 1.13
N GLY A 364 8.85 14.75 0.13
CA GLY A 364 9.76 13.64 -0.17
C GLY A 364 10.71 13.30 0.99
N LEU A 365 11.28 14.31 1.63
CA LEU A 365 12.13 14.13 2.81
C LEU A 365 11.36 13.55 4.00
N LEU A 366 10.16 14.07 4.28
CA LEU A 366 9.32 13.58 5.37
C LEU A 366 8.88 12.12 5.14
N TRP A 367 8.51 11.78 3.89
CA TRP A 367 8.21 10.43 3.48
C TRP A 367 9.40 9.51 3.65
N ALA A 368 10.58 9.90 3.12
CA ALA A 368 11.80 9.11 3.23
C ALA A 368 12.22 8.90 4.69
N ALA A 369 12.04 9.92 5.55
CA ALA A 369 12.29 9.81 6.98
C ALA A 369 11.31 8.81 7.64
N ALA A 370 10.01 8.85 7.32
CA ALA A 370 9.02 7.93 7.86
C ALA A 370 9.33 6.47 7.54
N PHE A 371 9.59 6.16 6.26
CA PHE A 371 9.89 4.79 5.82
C PHE A 371 11.30 4.35 6.14
N GLY A 372 12.27 5.27 6.17
CA GLY A 372 13.63 5.01 6.65
C GLY A 372 13.66 4.64 8.14
N LEU A 373 12.93 5.39 8.98
CA LEU A 373 12.74 5.04 10.39
C LEU A 373 12.09 3.66 10.56
N TYR A 374 11.07 3.35 9.74
CA TYR A 374 10.50 2.00 9.73
C TYR A 374 11.54 0.94 9.39
N ALA A 375 12.29 1.12 8.32
CA ALA A 375 13.31 0.17 7.88
C ALA A 375 14.33 -0.10 9.00
N VAL A 376 14.86 0.94 9.63
CA VAL A 376 15.85 0.82 10.71
C VAL A 376 15.23 0.17 11.97
N ARG A 377 14.10 0.66 12.43
CA ARG A 377 13.43 0.19 13.64
C ARG A 377 12.96 -1.26 13.52
N TYR A 378 12.44 -1.63 12.36
CA TYR A 378 11.86 -2.94 12.12
C TYR A 378 12.84 -3.96 11.49
N TRP A 379 14.06 -3.55 11.12
CA TRP A 379 15.10 -4.48 10.70
C TRP A 379 15.26 -5.67 11.65
N PRO A 380 15.57 -5.45 12.95
CA PRO A 380 15.71 -6.57 13.89
C PRO A 380 14.41 -7.33 14.16
N VAL A 381 13.26 -6.69 13.99
CA VAL A 381 11.94 -7.33 14.14
C VAL A 381 11.65 -8.30 13.01
N LEU A 382 12.02 -7.90 11.78
CA LEU A 382 11.74 -8.67 10.56
C LEU A 382 12.77 -9.76 10.28
N THR A 383 14.01 -9.60 10.79
CA THR A 383 15.10 -10.54 10.53
C THR A 383 15.31 -11.58 11.62
N ARG A 384 14.80 -11.34 12.84
CA ARG A 384 14.97 -12.26 13.98
C ARG A 384 13.73 -13.14 14.18
N SER A 385 13.91 -14.25 14.86
CA SER A 385 12.83 -15.17 15.26
C SER A 385 11.80 -14.47 16.16
N ARG A 386 10.60 -15.07 16.27
CA ARG A 386 9.52 -14.59 17.13
C ARG A 386 9.93 -14.65 18.60
N LEU A 387 9.46 -13.67 19.39
CA LEU A 387 9.77 -13.61 20.82
C LEU A 387 9.06 -14.72 21.62
N ASP A 388 7.92 -15.21 21.11
CA ASP A 388 7.10 -16.24 21.77
C ASP A 388 7.48 -17.68 21.36
N GLY A 389 8.58 -17.86 20.62
CA GLY A 389 9.10 -19.17 20.21
C GLY A 389 8.25 -19.93 19.18
N LYS A 390 7.13 -19.36 18.71
CA LYS A 390 6.28 -19.98 17.71
C LYS A 390 6.91 -19.88 16.32
N PRO A 391 6.59 -20.82 15.40
CA PRO A 391 7.02 -20.70 14.01
C PRO A 391 6.38 -19.48 13.32
N GLY A 392 7.14 -18.82 12.38
CA GLY A 392 6.60 -17.69 11.60
C GLY A 392 7.58 -16.54 11.34
#